data_f62b70bd8b6257a548301ab31f825a50
#
_entry.id   f62b70bd8b6257a548301ab31f825a50
#
_cell.length_a   1.000
_cell.length_b   1.000
_cell.length_c   1.000
_cell.angle_alpha   90.00
_cell.angle_beta   90.00
_cell.angle_gamma   90.00
#
_symmetry.space_group_name_H-M   'P 1'
#
loop_
_entity.id
_entity.type
_entity.pdbx_description
1 polymer ?
#
loop_
_entity_poly.entity_id
_entity_poly.type
_entity_poly.pdbx_seq_one_letter_code
_entity_poly.pdbx_strand_id
1 'polypeptide(L)'
;MSKTADVIIVGSGVIGCATAYYLAQKGTSVIVLDRDESIGNGGSARNGGGVRQSGRDPRELPLAMYAVKNMWPVLSEELGINVEYHKEGNLRLGKTARHMEILQGLTDRATACGLDVKMIDGKEVREINPFLSDEVIGASWCATDGHANPLLTTLGYYRAARRLGVQFFTGEEVVELQKVKGKLRKVVTQKNVYEGDKIIVAAGYASRKLLGTVGIDVPMSNDLIEALVTEAEPKMFGQMLGTADADFYGHQTDHGSFVFGGASGFETVNKDNGHNMTSGITAPCICRGIMKYIPKLANAKIVRTWAGYEDVC
;
A
#
# COMPACT_ATOMS: atom_id res chain seq x y z
N MET A 1 -35.34 2.94 -10.26
CA MET A 1 -35.43 3.67 -8.97
C MET A 1 -34.01 3.95 -8.50
N SER A 2 -33.73 5.16 -8.03
CA SER A 2 -32.39 5.46 -7.47
C SER A 2 -32.20 4.67 -6.17
N LYS A 3 -31.03 4.09 -5.97
CA LYS A 3 -30.63 3.47 -4.70
C LYS A 3 -30.11 4.58 -3.79
N THR A 4 -30.51 4.61 -2.53
CA THR A 4 -30.18 5.68 -1.58
C THR A 4 -29.44 5.17 -0.36
N ALA A 5 -28.52 5.96 0.16
CA ALA A 5 -27.82 5.75 1.44
C ALA A 5 -27.39 7.12 2.01
N ASP A 6 -27.01 7.19 3.28
CA ASP A 6 -26.43 8.40 3.87
C ASP A 6 -25.11 8.76 3.19
N VAL A 7 -24.29 7.75 2.86
CA VAL A 7 -22.99 7.93 2.23
C VAL A 7 -22.83 7.01 1.02
N ILE A 8 -22.41 7.59 -0.11
CA ILE A 8 -21.95 6.82 -1.28
C ILE A 8 -20.43 6.92 -1.33
N ILE A 9 -19.75 5.78 -1.41
CA ILE A 9 -18.30 5.69 -1.56
C ILE A 9 -17.96 5.20 -2.97
N VAL A 10 -17.09 5.89 -3.66
CA VAL A 10 -16.58 5.50 -4.98
C VAL A 10 -15.20 4.89 -4.82
N GLY A 11 -15.09 3.61 -5.10
CA GLY A 11 -13.88 2.78 -4.97
C GLY A 11 -13.97 1.82 -3.79
N SER A 12 -13.73 0.53 -4.06
CA SER A 12 -13.69 -0.55 -3.07
C SER A 12 -12.27 -1.03 -2.76
N GLY A 13 -11.28 -0.16 -2.90
CA GLY A 13 -9.93 -0.38 -2.36
C GLY A 13 -9.94 -0.40 -0.82
N VAL A 14 -8.78 -0.61 -0.21
CA VAL A 14 -8.65 -0.67 1.26
C VAL A 14 -9.21 0.58 1.93
N ILE A 15 -8.99 1.76 1.34
CA ILE A 15 -9.51 3.04 1.88
C ILE A 15 -11.04 3.07 1.85
N GLY A 16 -11.65 2.70 0.72
CA GLY A 16 -13.11 2.68 0.60
C GLY A 16 -13.75 1.62 1.51
N CYS A 17 -13.19 0.41 1.56
CA CYS A 17 -13.68 -0.66 2.42
C CYS A 17 -13.55 -0.33 3.91
N ALA A 18 -12.41 0.23 4.35
CA ALA A 18 -12.20 0.64 5.73
C ALA A 18 -13.12 1.80 6.12
N THR A 19 -13.26 2.81 5.25
CA THR A 19 -14.18 3.93 5.48
C THR A 19 -15.62 3.45 5.62
N ALA A 20 -16.06 2.54 4.75
CA ALA A 20 -17.40 1.95 4.81
C ALA A 20 -17.63 1.20 6.11
N TYR A 21 -16.63 0.41 6.56
CA TYR A 21 -16.68 -0.33 7.81
C TYR A 21 -16.85 0.60 9.02
N TYR A 22 -15.99 1.59 9.17
CA TYR A 22 -16.04 2.50 10.33
C TYR A 22 -17.26 3.43 10.32
N LEU A 23 -17.80 3.77 9.15
CA LEU A 23 -19.08 4.50 9.05
C LEU A 23 -20.26 3.60 9.48
N ALA A 24 -20.27 2.37 9.00
CA ALA A 24 -21.35 1.42 9.35
C ALA A 24 -21.35 1.06 10.85
N GLN A 25 -20.17 0.97 11.49
CA GLN A 25 -20.10 0.84 12.96
C GLN A 25 -20.78 1.99 13.73
N LYS A 26 -20.86 3.17 13.11
CA LYS A 26 -21.53 4.35 13.67
C LYS A 26 -23.01 4.43 13.29
N GLY A 27 -23.56 3.39 12.66
CA GLY A 27 -24.98 3.33 12.25
C GLY A 27 -25.28 4.08 10.95
N THR A 28 -24.24 4.52 10.20
CA THR A 28 -24.43 5.20 8.90
C THR A 28 -24.75 4.17 7.82
N SER A 29 -25.76 4.40 7.01
CA SER A 29 -26.05 3.57 5.83
C SER A 29 -25.05 3.92 4.70
N VAL A 30 -24.43 2.89 4.11
CA VAL A 30 -23.35 3.07 3.13
C VAL A 30 -23.56 2.22 1.89
N ILE A 31 -23.36 2.82 0.72
CA ILE A 31 -23.22 2.12 -0.56
C ILE A 31 -21.80 2.37 -1.07
N VAL A 32 -21.12 1.29 -1.49
CA VAL A 32 -19.80 1.35 -2.14
C VAL A 32 -19.95 0.92 -3.60
N LEU A 33 -19.38 1.71 -4.50
CA LEU A 33 -19.40 1.45 -5.95
C LEU A 33 -17.98 1.21 -6.43
N ASP A 34 -17.79 0.20 -7.29
CA ASP A 34 -16.51 -0.04 -7.94
C ASP A 34 -16.70 -0.40 -9.41
N ARG A 35 -15.78 0.08 -10.25
CA ARG A 35 -15.80 -0.21 -11.69
C ARG A 35 -15.42 -1.66 -12.01
N ASP A 36 -14.54 -2.26 -11.19
CA ASP A 36 -14.06 -3.61 -11.39
C ASP A 36 -15.10 -4.63 -10.88
N GLU A 37 -15.07 -5.85 -11.42
CA GLU A 37 -15.98 -6.93 -11.01
C GLU A 37 -15.63 -7.49 -9.61
N SER A 38 -14.44 -7.19 -9.11
CA SER A 38 -13.98 -7.59 -7.77
C SER A 38 -13.50 -6.40 -6.95
N ILE A 39 -13.59 -6.50 -5.63
CA ILE A 39 -13.11 -5.49 -4.71
C ILE A 39 -11.57 -5.43 -4.68
N GLY A 40 -11.04 -4.25 -4.35
CA GLY A 40 -9.61 -4.09 -4.05
C GLY A 40 -8.65 -4.21 -5.24
N ASN A 41 -9.13 -4.25 -6.47
CA ASN A 41 -8.35 -4.58 -7.66
C ASN A 41 -7.41 -3.44 -8.15
N GLY A 42 -7.40 -2.29 -7.48
CA GLY A 42 -6.46 -1.18 -7.72
C GLY A 42 -5.14 -1.35 -6.96
N GLY A 43 -4.57 -0.26 -6.46
CA GLY A 43 -3.33 -0.23 -5.68
C GLY A 43 -3.36 -1.14 -4.43
N SER A 44 -4.54 -1.39 -3.86
CA SER A 44 -4.71 -2.25 -2.68
C SER A 44 -4.30 -3.71 -2.89
N ALA A 45 -4.44 -4.25 -4.10
CA ALA A 45 -4.00 -5.61 -4.44
C ALA A 45 -2.61 -5.66 -5.07
N ARG A 46 -1.95 -4.52 -5.23
CA ARG A 46 -0.72 -4.41 -6.02
C ARG A 46 0.49 -3.91 -5.23
N ASN A 47 0.30 -3.56 -3.97
CA ASN A 47 1.37 -3.10 -3.09
C ASN A 47 2.11 -4.26 -2.42
N GLY A 48 3.29 -3.98 -1.89
CA GLY A 48 4.15 -4.97 -1.24
C GLY A 48 3.85 -5.22 0.25
N GLY A 49 2.72 -4.78 0.78
CA GLY A 49 2.26 -5.12 2.13
C GLY A 49 2.99 -4.44 3.30
N GLY A 50 3.89 -3.49 3.04
CA GLY A 50 4.64 -2.82 4.10
C GLY A 50 3.76 -1.97 5.02
N VAL A 51 3.79 -2.25 6.32
CA VAL A 51 3.19 -1.46 7.39
C VAL A 51 4.31 -0.66 8.05
N ARG A 52 4.55 0.54 7.53
CA ARG A 52 5.74 1.32 7.85
C ARG A 52 5.39 2.68 8.46
N GLN A 53 6.19 3.07 9.43
CA GLN A 53 6.29 4.40 10.01
C GLN A 53 7.56 5.10 9.49
N SER A 54 8.68 4.35 9.49
CA SER A 54 9.98 4.87 9.04
C SER A 54 9.97 5.29 7.57
N GLY A 55 10.62 6.41 7.27
CA GLY A 55 10.74 6.96 5.94
C GLY A 55 9.45 7.57 5.36
N ARG A 56 8.45 7.88 6.20
CA ARG A 56 7.27 8.65 5.81
C ARG A 56 7.51 10.14 5.93
N ASP A 57 6.70 10.92 5.22
CA ASP A 57 6.65 12.36 5.39
C ASP A 57 6.27 12.70 6.86
N PRO A 58 6.92 13.67 7.51
CA PRO A 58 6.60 14.10 8.86
C PRO A 58 5.11 14.46 9.10
N ARG A 59 4.40 14.90 8.06
CA ARG A 59 2.97 15.25 8.14
C ARG A 59 2.07 14.01 8.26
N GLU A 60 2.49 12.87 7.68
CA GLU A 60 1.77 11.59 7.73
C GLU A 60 2.16 10.75 8.93
N LEU A 61 3.38 10.90 9.40
CA LEU A 61 4.00 10.03 10.41
C LEU A 61 3.16 9.86 11.68
N PRO A 62 2.53 10.91 12.26
CA PRO A 62 1.69 10.76 13.45
C PRO A 62 0.51 9.79 13.26
N LEU A 63 -0.10 9.78 12.06
CA LEU A 63 -1.18 8.86 11.73
C LEU A 63 -0.67 7.42 11.59
N ALA A 64 0.49 7.24 10.96
CA ALA A 64 1.12 5.93 10.83
C ALA A 64 1.50 5.35 12.21
N MET A 65 2.09 6.17 13.09
CA MET A 65 2.42 5.78 14.46
C MET A 65 1.18 5.39 15.26
N TYR A 66 0.10 6.17 15.13
CA TYR A 66 -1.18 5.84 15.77
C TYR A 66 -1.72 4.48 15.29
N ALA A 67 -1.72 4.25 13.98
CA ALA A 67 -2.23 3.03 13.37
C ALA A 67 -1.41 1.80 13.81
N VAL A 68 -0.08 1.87 13.79
CA VAL A 68 0.80 0.77 14.21
C VAL A 68 0.65 0.45 15.70
N LYS A 69 0.41 1.47 16.52
CA LYS A 69 0.22 1.29 17.97
C LYS A 69 -1.16 0.75 18.33
N ASN A 70 -2.22 1.25 17.67
CA ASN A 70 -3.59 1.07 18.18
C ASN A 70 -4.50 0.25 17.26
N MET A 71 -4.19 0.16 15.96
CA MET A 71 -5.09 -0.49 14.98
C MET A 71 -4.54 -1.84 14.52
N TRP A 72 -3.33 -1.88 13.97
CA TRP A 72 -2.76 -3.10 13.40
C TRP A 72 -2.72 -4.29 14.37
N PRO A 73 -2.35 -4.13 15.66
CA PRO A 73 -2.26 -5.26 16.58
C PRO A 73 -3.56 -6.00 16.84
N VAL A 74 -4.70 -5.31 16.71
CA VAL A 74 -6.04 -5.85 16.98
C VAL A 74 -6.85 -6.08 15.71
N LEU A 75 -6.33 -5.72 14.55
CA LEU A 75 -7.07 -5.67 13.30
C LEU A 75 -7.59 -7.04 12.86
N SER A 76 -6.81 -8.11 13.05
CA SER A 76 -7.23 -9.47 12.70
C SER A 76 -8.46 -9.92 13.50
N GLU A 77 -8.48 -9.61 14.79
CA GLU A 77 -9.61 -9.89 15.67
C GLU A 77 -10.83 -9.04 15.30
N GLU A 78 -10.63 -7.73 15.14
CA GLU A 78 -11.66 -6.76 14.77
C GLU A 78 -12.38 -7.15 13.46
N LEU A 79 -11.60 -7.55 12.46
CA LEU A 79 -12.15 -7.92 11.14
C LEU A 79 -12.63 -9.38 11.08
N GLY A 80 -12.21 -10.23 12.02
CA GLY A 80 -12.52 -11.66 12.03
C GLY A 80 -11.84 -12.43 10.90
N ILE A 81 -10.65 -12.00 10.51
CA ILE A 81 -9.78 -12.66 9.53
C ILE A 81 -8.31 -12.35 9.86
N ASN A 82 -7.44 -13.35 9.80
CA ASN A 82 -6.01 -13.11 9.96
C ASN A 82 -5.49 -12.30 8.77
N VAL A 83 -5.05 -11.06 9.02
CA VAL A 83 -4.45 -10.18 8.00
C VAL A 83 -2.95 -10.39 7.83
N GLU A 84 -2.38 -11.40 8.49
CA GLU A 84 -0.95 -11.73 8.48
C GLU A 84 -0.08 -10.51 8.84
N TYR A 85 -0.49 -9.79 9.91
CA TYR A 85 0.29 -8.67 10.40
C TYR A 85 1.46 -9.14 11.27
N HIS A 86 2.66 -8.80 10.83
CA HIS A 86 3.92 -9.10 11.51
C HIS A 86 4.66 -7.82 11.85
N LYS A 87 4.91 -7.59 13.13
CA LYS A 87 5.67 -6.47 13.66
C LYS A 87 7.09 -6.90 13.95
N GLU A 88 7.85 -7.21 12.91
CA GLU A 88 9.21 -7.75 13.01
C GLU A 88 10.30 -6.74 12.61
N GLY A 89 9.90 -5.47 12.43
CA GLY A 89 10.79 -4.37 12.12
C GLY A 89 11.02 -4.14 10.63
N ASN A 90 11.74 -3.05 10.34
CA ASN A 90 12.15 -2.67 8.99
C ASN A 90 13.61 -2.23 9.00
N LEU A 91 14.41 -2.85 8.15
CA LEU A 91 15.80 -2.48 7.88
C LEU A 91 15.86 -1.74 6.54
N ARG A 92 16.22 -0.47 6.57
CA ARG A 92 16.57 0.26 5.35
C ARG A 92 18.09 0.31 5.21
N LEU A 93 18.61 -0.44 4.23
CA LEU A 93 20.00 -0.85 4.12
C LEU A 93 20.86 0.16 3.35
N GLY A 94 22.13 0.28 3.76
CA GLY A 94 23.12 1.10 3.09
C GLY A 94 24.44 0.34 2.87
N LYS A 95 25.08 0.57 1.70
CA LYS A 95 26.37 -0.01 1.31
C LYS A 95 27.47 1.03 1.09
N THR A 96 27.14 2.29 1.07
CA THR A 96 28.08 3.38 0.79
C THR A 96 27.91 4.50 1.80
N ALA A 97 28.94 5.36 1.93
CA ALA A 97 28.85 6.57 2.77
C ALA A 97 27.65 7.44 2.34
N ARG A 98 27.41 7.56 1.04
CA ARG A 98 26.25 8.31 0.52
C ARG A 98 24.91 7.71 0.95
N HIS A 99 24.79 6.38 0.96
CA HIS A 99 23.59 5.70 1.49
C HIS A 99 23.40 6.01 2.96
N MET A 100 24.46 6.00 3.77
CA MET A 100 24.37 6.30 5.20
C MET A 100 23.96 7.75 5.45
N GLU A 101 24.42 8.71 4.66
CA GLU A 101 23.96 10.11 4.74
C GLU A 101 22.45 10.23 4.46
N ILE A 102 21.95 9.55 3.42
CA ILE A 102 20.50 9.54 3.08
C ILE A 102 19.72 8.94 4.23
N LEU A 103 20.16 7.81 4.76
CA LEU A 103 19.47 7.10 5.87
C LEU A 103 19.50 7.92 7.15
N GLN A 104 20.62 8.59 7.46
CA GLN A 104 20.72 9.50 8.61
C GLN A 104 19.67 10.61 8.52
N GLY A 105 19.58 11.28 7.37
CA GLY A 105 18.59 12.34 7.17
C GLY A 105 17.14 11.87 7.27
N LEU A 106 16.83 10.63 6.84
CA LEU A 106 15.51 10.01 7.02
C LEU A 106 15.25 9.70 8.50
N THR A 107 16.24 9.15 9.20
CA THR A 107 16.17 8.79 10.62
C THR A 107 15.97 10.04 11.48
N ASP A 108 16.74 11.09 11.26
CA ASP A 108 16.65 12.34 12.03
C ASP A 108 15.26 12.98 11.92
N ARG A 109 14.69 13.03 10.70
CA ARG A 109 13.33 13.55 10.50
C ARG A 109 12.27 12.71 11.24
N ALA A 110 12.39 11.40 11.21
CA ALA A 110 11.45 10.51 11.89
C ALA A 110 11.59 10.60 13.42
N THR A 111 12.81 10.66 13.94
CA THR A 111 13.10 10.83 15.36
C THR A 111 12.58 12.18 15.88
N ALA A 112 12.72 13.25 15.09
CA ALA A 112 12.16 14.56 15.43
C ALA A 112 10.62 14.56 15.59
N CYS A 113 9.95 13.60 14.96
CA CYS A 113 8.50 13.35 15.13
C CYS A 113 8.18 12.37 16.28
N GLY A 114 9.18 11.90 17.02
CA GLY A 114 9.01 11.00 18.16
C GLY A 114 8.97 9.50 17.78
N LEU A 115 9.34 9.12 16.55
CA LEU A 115 9.46 7.71 16.18
C LEU A 115 10.74 7.12 16.81
N ASP A 116 10.62 5.93 17.41
CA ASP A 116 11.76 5.12 17.84
C ASP A 116 12.40 4.44 16.64
N VAL A 117 13.36 5.10 16.05
CA VAL A 117 14.15 4.66 14.90
C VAL A 117 15.59 5.09 15.08
N LYS A 118 16.54 4.25 14.72
CA LYS A 118 17.96 4.51 14.91
C LYS A 118 18.81 4.05 13.74
N MET A 119 19.97 4.68 13.60
CA MET A 119 21.03 4.16 12.75
C MET A 119 21.74 3.01 13.48
N ILE A 120 22.05 1.96 12.74
CA ILE A 120 22.83 0.80 13.23
C ILE A 120 23.94 0.49 12.26
N ASP A 121 25.03 -0.11 12.77
CA ASP A 121 26.16 -0.52 11.96
C ASP A 121 25.95 -1.89 11.27
N GLY A 122 26.90 -2.25 10.41
CA GLY A 122 26.82 -3.52 9.66
C GLY A 122 26.89 -4.77 10.55
N LYS A 123 27.50 -4.70 11.73
CA LYS A 123 27.52 -5.81 12.69
C LYS A 123 26.12 -6.01 13.29
N GLU A 124 25.50 -4.94 13.81
CA GLU A 124 24.14 -4.96 14.33
C GLU A 124 23.13 -5.43 13.27
N VAL A 125 23.30 -4.99 11.99
CA VAL A 125 22.46 -5.44 10.87
C VAL A 125 22.52 -6.97 10.73
N ARG A 126 23.70 -7.58 10.78
CA ARG A 126 23.87 -9.03 10.66
C ARG A 126 23.39 -9.80 11.88
N GLU A 127 23.44 -9.21 13.07
CA GLU A 127 22.82 -9.79 14.27
C GLU A 127 21.30 -9.87 14.13
N ILE A 128 20.66 -8.88 13.49
CA ILE A 128 19.22 -8.87 13.22
C ILE A 128 18.86 -9.77 12.04
N ASN A 129 19.64 -9.73 10.97
CA ASN A 129 19.39 -10.50 9.75
C ASN A 129 20.69 -11.06 9.16
N PRO A 130 21.06 -12.31 9.51
CA PRO A 130 22.32 -12.94 9.08
C PRO A 130 22.35 -13.35 7.60
N PHE A 131 21.26 -13.18 6.87
CA PHE A 131 21.21 -13.49 5.43
C PHE A 131 21.64 -12.32 4.54
N LEU A 132 21.84 -11.15 5.13
CA LEU A 132 22.27 -9.96 4.39
C LEU A 132 23.76 -10.03 4.03
N SER A 133 24.11 -9.42 2.91
CA SER A 133 25.47 -9.33 2.40
C SER A 133 26.40 -8.61 3.38
N ASP A 134 27.66 -9.08 3.47
CA ASP A 134 28.70 -8.43 4.27
C ASP A 134 29.08 -7.02 3.76
N GLU A 135 28.69 -6.69 2.53
CA GLU A 135 28.87 -5.34 1.98
C GLU A 135 27.91 -4.31 2.58
N VAL A 136 26.87 -4.74 3.33
CA VAL A 136 25.99 -3.81 4.03
C VAL A 136 26.75 -3.22 5.22
N ILE A 137 27.02 -1.91 5.16
CA ILE A 137 27.79 -1.19 6.18
C ILE A 137 26.93 -0.64 7.32
N GLY A 138 25.61 -0.58 7.15
CA GLY A 138 24.67 -0.14 8.17
C GLY A 138 23.26 -0.01 7.62
N ALA A 139 22.36 0.40 8.50
CA ALA A 139 20.94 0.57 8.20
C ALA A 139 20.27 1.63 9.09
N SER A 140 19.13 2.14 8.64
CA SER A 140 18.11 2.73 9.52
C SER A 140 17.20 1.62 10.00
N TRP A 141 17.09 1.42 11.31
CA TRP A 141 16.32 0.35 11.95
C TRP A 141 15.12 0.90 12.71
N CYS A 142 13.93 0.44 12.37
CA CYS A 142 12.69 0.71 13.09
C CYS A 142 12.07 -0.62 13.54
N ALA A 143 12.20 -0.97 14.81
CA ALA A 143 11.74 -2.24 15.37
C ALA A 143 10.21 -2.38 15.38
N THR A 144 9.48 -1.26 15.29
CA THR A 144 8.02 -1.24 15.36
C THR A 144 7.33 -1.25 14.00
N ASP A 145 8.09 -1.17 12.91
CA ASP A 145 7.57 -1.39 11.56
C ASP A 145 7.30 -2.88 11.29
N GLY A 146 6.65 -3.17 10.19
CA GLY A 146 6.35 -4.54 9.81
C GLY A 146 5.67 -4.64 8.46
N HIS A 147 4.94 -5.73 8.28
CA HIS A 147 4.17 -5.99 7.05
C HIS A 147 2.85 -6.70 7.36
N ALA A 148 1.95 -6.69 6.41
CA ALA A 148 0.68 -7.42 6.44
C ALA A 148 0.30 -7.87 5.03
N ASN A 149 -0.64 -8.80 4.93
CA ASN A 149 -1.18 -9.22 3.64
C ASN A 149 -2.20 -8.20 3.14
N PRO A 150 -1.93 -7.45 2.06
CA PRO A 150 -2.81 -6.38 1.59
C PRO A 150 -4.14 -6.91 1.05
N LEU A 151 -4.14 -8.12 0.47
CA LEU A 151 -5.36 -8.75 -0.05
C LEU A 151 -6.28 -9.16 1.10
N LEU A 152 -5.74 -9.82 2.12
CA LEU A 152 -6.50 -10.24 3.29
C LEU A 152 -6.99 -9.05 4.11
N THR A 153 -6.19 -7.98 4.21
CA THR A 153 -6.60 -6.74 4.87
C THR A 153 -7.81 -6.10 4.18
N THR A 154 -7.76 -5.95 2.86
CA THR A 154 -8.87 -5.38 2.08
C THR A 154 -10.11 -6.27 2.15
N LEU A 155 -9.95 -7.59 2.02
CA LEU A 155 -11.01 -8.57 2.15
C LEU A 155 -11.65 -8.56 3.54
N GLY A 156 -10.84 -8.41 4.58
CA GLY A 156 -11.28 -8.31 5.97
C GLY A 156 -12.22 -7.12 6.17
N TYR A 157 -11.80 -5.93 5.78
CA TYR A 157 -12.64 -4.72 5.84
C TYR A 157 -13.92 -4.88 5.02
N TYR A 158 -13.84 -5.41 3.80
CA TYR A 158 -15.02 -5.68 2.98
C TYR A 158 -16.02 -6.60 3.66
N ARG A 159 -15.56 -7.75 4.19
CA ARG A 159 -16.42 -8.72 4.87
C ARG A 159 -17.03 -8.14 6.14
N ALA A 160 -16.24 -7.41 6.92
CA ALA A 160 -16.71 -6.76 8.14
C ALA A 160 -17.76 -5.68 7.84
N ALA A 161 -17.53 -4.83 6.83
CA ALA A 161 -18.50 -3.83 6.39
C ALA A 161 -19.80 -4.48 5.90
N ARG A 162 -19.74 -5.57 5.13
CA ARG A 162 -20.94 -6.30 4.70
C ARG A 162 -21.73 -6.89 5.85
N ARG A 163 -21.08 -7.42 6.89
CA ARG A 163 -21.77 -7.90 8.09
C ARG A 163 -22.56 -6.80 8.81
N LEU A 164 -22.11 -5.54 8.68
CA LEU A 164 -22.81 -4.36 9.21
C LEU A 164 -23.86 -3.77 8.25
N GLY A 165 -24.16 -4.44 7.12
CA GLY A 165 -25.20 -4.02 6.20
C GLY A 165 -24.75 -3.10 5.06
N VAL A 166 -23.45 -2.83 4.91
CA VAL A 166 -22.94 -2.06 3.77
C VAL A 166 -23.21 -2.79 2.45
N GLN A 167 -23.72 -2.06 1.47
CA GLN A 167 -24.00 -2.58 0.14
C GLN A 167 -22.84 -2.28 -0.80
N PHE A 168 -22.31 -3.30 -1.46
CA PHE A 168 -21.25 -3.16 -2.47
C PHE A 168 -21.81 -3.51 -3.85
N PHE A 169 -21.57 -2.64 -4.82
CA PHE A 169 -21.90 -2.84 -6.22
C PHE A 169 -20.61 -2.76 -7.05
N THR A 170 -20.15 -3.92 -7.49
CA THR A 170 -19.00 -4.08 -8.39
C THR A 170 -19.45 -4.09 -9.84
N GLY A 171 -18.54 -3.82 -10.80
CA GLY A 171 -18.90 -3.62 -12.20
C GLY A 171 -19.77 -2.38 -12.44
N GLU A 172 -19.68 -1.39 -11.56
CA GLU A 172 -20.45 -0.13 -11.57
C GLU A 172 -19.48 1.06 -11.70
N GLU A 173 -19.01 1.31 -12.93
CA GLU A 173 -18.14 2.45 -13.19
C GLU A 173 -18.87 3.76 -13.01
N VAL A 174 -18.39 4.60 -12.11
CA VAL A 174 -18.90 5.95 -11.90
C VAL A 174 -18.40 6.85 -13.03
N VAL A 175 -19.32 7.43 -13.77
CA VAL A 175 -19.04 8.29 -14.94
C VAL A 175 -19.30 9.76 -14.65
N GLU A 176 -20.16 10.08 -13.68
CA GLU A 176 -20.54 11.46 -13.38
C GLU A 176 -20.94 11.64 -11.91
N LEU A 177 -20.57 12.80 -11.36
CA LEU A 177 -21.05 13.29 -10.07
C LEU A 177 -21.96 14.49 -10.30
N GLN A 178 -23.18 14.48 -9.73
CA GLN A 178 -24.17 15.53 -9.98
C GLN A 178 -24.54 16.31 -8.72
N LYS A 179 -24.69 17.62 -8.88
CA LYS A 179 -25.20 18.51 -7.84
C LYS A 179 -26.74 18.54 -7.85
N VAL A 180 -27.34 18.45 -6.67
CA VAL A 180 -28.75 18.68 -6.42
C VAL A 180 -28.85 19.82 -5.42
N LYS A 181 -29.52 20.92 -5.80
CA LYS A 181 -29.61 22.13 -4.96
C LYS A 181 -28.24 22.62 -4.45
N GLY A 182 -27.24 22.64 -5.35
CA GLY A 182 -25.89 23.14 -5.08
C GLY A 182 -24.95 22.18 -4.30
N LYS A 183 -25.42 21.02 -3.86
CA LYS A 183 -24.61 20.01 -3.15
C LYS A 183 -24.45 18.76 -4.01
N LEU A 184 -23.28 18.11 -3.97
CA LEU A 184 -23.07 16.81 -4.60
C LEU A 184 -23.92 15.77 -3.86
N ARG A 185 -24.85 15.14 -4.58
CA ARG A 185 -25.84 14.22 -4.03
C ARG A 185 -25.99 12.96 -4.86
N LYS A 186 -25.73 13.02 -6.17
CA LYS A 186 -25.94 11.91 -7.08
C LYS A 186 -24.61 11.41 -7.66
N VAL A 187 -24.53 10.11 -7.75
CA VAL A 187 -23.46 9.37 -8.42
C VAL A 187 -24.09 8.57 -9.56
N VAL A 188 -23.68 8.87 -10.77
CA VAL A 188 -24.16 8.22 -11.99
C VAL A 188 -23.14 7.21 -12.45
N THR A 189 -23.56 5.96 -12.63
CA THR A 189 -22.79 4.91 -13.26
C THR A 189 -23.31 4.63 -14.66
N GLN A 190 -22.64 3.78 -15.40
CA GLN A 190 -23.12 3.33 -16.71
C GLN A 190 -24.48 2.57 -16.63
N LYS A 191 -24.84 2.04 -15.46
CA LYS A 191 -26.01 1.17 -15.27
C LYS A 191 -27.10 1.79 -14.41
N ASN A 192 -26.74 2.60 -13.42
CA ASN A 192 -27.63 3.04 -12.35
C ASN A 192 -27.35 4.48 -11.90
N VAL A 193 -28.28 5.01 -11.09
CA VAL A 193 -28.10 6.27 -10.35
C VAL A 193 -28.22 5.99 -8.86
N TYR A 194 -27.27 6.53 -8.10
CA TYR A 194 -27.22 6.44 -6.64
C TYR A 194 -27.34 7.84 -6.04
N GLU A 195 -27.98 7.97 -4.89
CA GLU A 195 -28.17 9.24 -4.22
C GLU A 195 -27.79 9.14 -2.74
N GLY A 196 -27.02 10.11 -2.24
CA GLY A 196 -26.56 10.12 -0.87
C GLY A 196 -26.41 11.52 -0.31
N ASP A 197 -26.41 11.61 1.02
CA ASP A 197 -26.17 12.90 1.70
C ASP A 197 -24.73 13.36 1.58
N LYS A 198 -23.80 12.40 1.48
CA LYS A 198 -22.37 12.65 1.26
C LYS A 198 -21.83 11.68 0.22
N ILE A 199 -20.85 12.16 -0.55
CA ILE A 199 -20.11 11.35 -1.50
C ILE A 199 -18.65 11.36 -1.08
N ILE A 200 -18.05 10.18 -0.95
CA ILE A 200 -16.62 9.99 -0.67
C ILE A 200 -15.99 9.39 -1.93
N VAL A 201 -14.96 10.05 -2.45
CA VAL A 201 -14.18 9.52 -3.57
C VAL A 201 -12.91 8.88 -3.02
N ALA A 202 -12.82 7.56 -3.15
CA ALA A 202 -11.70 6.70 -2.74
C ALA A 202 -11.23 5.83 -3.93
N ALA A 203 -11.24 6.41 -5.14
CA ALA A 203 -11.03 5.71 -6.41
C ALA A 203 -9.53 5.59 -6.81
N GLY A 204 -8.60 5.75 -5.86
CA GLY A 204 -7.16 5.71 -6.10
C GLY A 204 -6.78 6.69 -7.20
N TYR A 205 -5.93 6.26 -8.12
CA TYR A 205 -5.43 7.11 -9.21
C TYR A 205 -6.53 7.73 -10.10
N ALA A 206 -7.73 7.18 -10.12
CA ALA A 206 -8.85 7.73 -10.87
C ALA A 206 -9.56 8.90 -10.15
N SER A 207 -9.26 9.15 -8.88
CA SER A 207 -9.93 10.16 -8.06
C SER A 207 -9.80 11.57 -8.64
N ARG A 208 -8.60 11.96 -9.08
CA ARG A 208 -8.36 13.29 -9.67
C ARG A 208 -9.24 13.54 -10.90
N LYS A 209 -9.29 12.56 -11.81
CA LYS A 209 -10.11 12.66 -13.04
C LYS A 209 -11.60 12.81 -12.69
N LEU A 210 -12.09 12.00 -11.76
CA LEU A 210 -13.50 12.04 -11.36
C LEU A 210 -13.85 13.35 -10.66
N LEU A 211 -13.03 13.83 -9.75
CA LEU A 211 -13.24 15.11 -9.05
C LEU A 211 -13.15 16.32 -9.99
N GLY A 212 -12.30 16.23 -11.01
CA GLY A 212 -12.20 17.25 -12.07
C GLY A 212 -13.53 17.49 -12.79
N THR A 213 -14.39 16.49 -12.91
CA THR A 213 -15.73 16.63 -13.55
C THR A 213 -16.66 17.59 -12.82
N VAL A 214 -16.38 17.87 -11.54
CA VAL A 214 -17.16 18.79 -10.69
C VAL A 214 -16.38 20.05 -10.30
N GLY A 215 -15.23 20.28 -10.95
CA GLY A 215 -14.41 21.47 -10.75
C GLY A 215 -13.48 21.41 -9.52
N ILE A 216 -13.22 20.21 -9.01
CA ILE A 216 -12.26 20.00 -7.90
C ILE A 216 -10.97 19.45 -8.50
N ASP A 217 -9.89 20.22 -8.43
CA ASP A 217 -8.55 19.74 -8.77
C ASP A 217 -7.82 19.28 -7.52
N VAL A 218 -7.38 18.02 -7.53
CA VAL A 218 -6.53 17.44 -6.50
C VAL A 218 -5.11 17.37 -7.07
N PRO A 219 -4.09 17.96 -6.41
CA PRO A 219 -2.73 17.95 -6.89
C PRO A 219 -2.08 16.57 -6.73
N MET A 220 -2.55 15.62 -7.51
CA MET A 220 -2.13 14.22 -7.48
C MET A 220 -1.52 13.82 -8.81
N SER A 221 -0.36 13.18 -8.74
CA SER A 221 0.27 12.47 -9.87
C SER A 221 0.30 10.96 -9.56
N ASN A 222 0.53 10.17 -10.59
CA ASN A 222 0.58 8.72 -10.45
C ASN A 222 1.93 8.21 -10.95
N ASP A 223 2.55 7.35 -10.17
CA ASP A 223 3.75 6.61 -10.57
C ASP A 223 3.41 5.12 -10.70
N LEU A 224 3.87 4.50 -11.79
CA LEU A 224 3.68 3.07 -12.00
C LEU A 224 4.84 2.31 -11.33
N ILE A 225 4.52 1.61 -10.25
CA ILE A 225 5.48 0.81 -9.50
C ILE A 225 5.30 -0.66 -9.87
N GLU A 226 6.41 -1.34 -10.09
CA GLU A 226 6.42 -2.76 -10.42
C GLU A 226 6.90 -3.59 -9.23
N ALA A 227 6.40 -4.82 -9.17
CA ALA A 227 6.76 -5.78 -8.14
C ALA A 227 6.86 -7.19 -8.73
N LEU A 228 7.49 -8.08 -7.97
CA LEU A 228 7.61 -9.50 -8.28
C LEU A 228 7.40 -10.36 -7.04
N VAL A 229 7.08 -11.63 -7.27
CA VAL A 229 7.03 -12.65 -6.23
C VAL A 229 7.82 -13.89 -6.69
N THR A 230 8.56 -14.47 -5.72
CA THR A 230 9.31 -15.71 -5.95
C THR A 230 8.47 -16.95 -5.66
N GLU A 231 8.96 -18.13 -6.04
CA GLU A 231 8.51 -19.38 -5.43
C GLU A 231 8.77 -19.36 -3.91
N ALA A 232 8.15 -20.28 -3.18
CA ALA A 232 8.34 -20.39 -1.74
C ALA A 232 9.77 -20.88 -1.42
N GLU A 233 10.40 -20.19 -0.50
CA GLU A 233 11.70 -20.54 0.07
C GLU A 233 11.53 -20.89 1.56
N PRO A 234 12.44 -21.66 2.15
CA PRO A 234 12.45 -21.84 3.60
C PRO A 234 12.45 -20.49 4.33
N LYS A 235 11.86 -20.43 5.54
CA LYS A 235 11.84 -19.19 6.33
C LYS A 235 13.27 -18.71 6.58
N MET A 236 13.55 -17.50 6.15
CA MET A 236 14.86 -16.85 6.32
C MET A 236 14.78 -15.74 7.38
N PHE A 237 13.86 -14.80 7.23
CA PHE A 237 13.70 -13.68 8.16
C PHE A 237 12.26 -13.14 8.12
N GLY A 238 11.93 -12.28 9.08
CA GLY A 238 10.60 -11.65 9.17
C GLY A 238 10.60 -10.14 8.93
N GLN A 239 11.78 -9.53 8.91
CA GLN A 239 11.87 -8.08 8.75
C GLN A 239 11.42 -7.63 7.36
N MET A 240 10.79 -6.46 7.31
CA MET A 240 10.68 -5.68 6.10
C MET A 240 12.07 -5.14 5.72
N LEU A 241 12.41 -5.18 4.46
CA LEU A 241 13.66 -4.64 3.92
C LEU A 241 13.39 -3.51 2.95
N GLY A 242 14.32 -2.60 2.86
CA GLY A 242 14.42 -1.58 1.82
C GLY A 242 15.86 -1.11 1.68
N THR A 243 16.15 -0.28 0.69
CA THR A 243 17.47 0.28 0.46
C THR A 243 17.42 1.80 0.42
N ALA A 244 18.57 2.44 0.65
CA ALA A 244 18.71 3.90 0.62
C ALA A 244 18.44 4.49 -0.77
N ASP A 245 18.78 3.73 -1.81
CA ASP A 245 18.67 4.08 -3.23
C ASP A 245 17.40 3.51 -3.91
N ALA A 246 16.50 2.92 -3.12
CA ALA A 246 15.27 2.30 -3.61
C ALA A 246 15.46 1.17 -4.64
N ASP A 247 16.64 0.53 -4.68
CA ASP A 247 16.95 -0.61 -5.57
C ASP A 247 15.88 -1.71 -5.40
N PHE A 248 15.44 -1.95 -4.17
CA PHE A 248 14.28 -2.79 -3.87
C PHE A 248 13.72 -2.51 -2.47
N TYR A 249 12.50 -2.99 -2.24
CA TYR A 249 11.88 -3.15 -0.92
C TYR A 249 11.07 -4.44 -0.92
N GLY A 250 10.85 -5.04 0.26
CA GLY A 250 10.01 -6.23 0.35
C GLY A 250 10.25 -7.04 1.61
N HIS A 251 9.66 -8.23 1.64
CA HIS A 251 9.70 -9.13 2.78
C HIS A 251 9.42 -10.58 2.35
N GLN A 252 9.61 -11.53 3.27
CA GLN A 252 9.17 -12.90 3.10
C GLN A 252 7.75 -13.07 3.68
N THR A 253 6.85 -13.64 2.90
CA THR A 253 5.45 -13.91 3.29
C THR A 253 5.34 -15.13 4.19
N ASP A 254 4.17 -15.37 4.78
CA ASP A 254 3.88 -16.57 5.59
C ASP A 254 3.99 -17.86 4.77
N HIS A 255 3.72 -17.80 3.47
CA HIS A 255 3.87 -18.94 2.56
C HIS A 255 5.32 -19.21 2.14
N GLY A 256 6.27 -18.39 2.58
CA GLY A 256 7.70 -18.52 2.25
C GLY A 256 8.13 -17.77 1.00
N SER A 257 7.23 -17.32 0.15
CA SER A 257 7.57 -16.52 -1.03
C SER A 257 8.08 -15.14 -0.64
N PHE A 258 9.03 -14.60 -1.40
CA PHE A 258 9.45 -13.22 -1.26
C PHE A 258 8.63 -12.32 -2.19
N VAL A 259 8.10 -11.23 -1.65
CA VAL A 259 7.48 -10.15 -2.42
C VAL A 259 8.44 -8.97 -2.42
N PHE A 260 8.86 -8.55 -3.61
CA PHE A 260 9.76 -7.42 -3.79
C PHE A 260 9.19 -6.43 -4.80
N GLY A 261 9.28 -5.16 -4.47
CA GLY A 261 9.10 -4.05 -5.39
C GLY A 261 10.38 -3.21 -5.48
N GLY A 262 10.46 -2.36 -6.46
CA GLY A 262 11.62 -1.49 -6.64
C GLY A 262 11.46 -0.59 -7.84
N ALA A 263 12.46 0.27 -8.04
CA ALA A 263 12.54 1.20 -9.15
C ALA A 263 13.59 0.75 -10.17
N SER A 264 13.31 1.00 -11.42
CA SER A 264 14.27 0.77 -12.52
C SER A 264 14.86 2.07 -13.07
N GLY A 265 14.25 3.21 -12.74
CA GLY A 265 14.51 4.52 -13.35
C GLY A 265 13.78 4.73 -14.68
N PHE A 266 12.96 3.75 -15.11
CA PHE A 266 12.18 3.81 -16.36
C PHE A 266 10.67 3.86 -16.12
N GLU A 267 10.22 4.13 -14.91
CA GLU A 267 8.81 4.14 -14.52
C GLU A 267 7.98 5.13 -15.34
N THR A 268 8.61 6.23 -15.79
CA THR A 268 7.97 7.24 -16.62
C THR A 268 7.61 6.75 -18.01
N VAL A 269 8.30 5.73 -18.52
CA VAL A 269 8.06 5.18 -19.88
C VAL A 269 6.72 4.45 -19.94
N ASN A 270 6.24 3.92 -18.83
CA ASN A 270 4.98 3.15 -18.76
C ASN A 270 3.77 3.96 -18.31
N LYS A 271 3.94 5.25 -17.95
CA LYS A 271 2.87 6.09 -17.38
C LYS A 271 1.68 6.32 -18.31
N ASP A 272 1.90 6.37 -19.60
CA ASP A 272 0.91 6.91 -20.55
C ASP A 272 0.07 5.86 -21.27
N ASN A 273 0.29 4.58 -21.05
CA ASN A 273 -0.46 3.54 -21.79
C ASN A 273 -1.80 3.15 -21.13
N GLY A 274 -2.12 3.71 -19.96
CA GLY A 274 -3.39 3.47 -19.25
C GLY A 274 -3.55 2.04 -18.69
N HIS A 275 -2.54 1.20 -18.80
CA HIS A 275 -2.56 -0.19 -18.35
C HIS A 275 -1.55 -0.44 -17.25
N ASN A 276 -1.94 -1.20 -16.23
CA ASN A 276 -1.05 -1.70 -15.18
C ASN A 276 -0.16 -2.84 -15.71
N MET A 277 0.65 -2.55 -16.71
CA MET A 277 1.51 -3.56 -17.35
C MET A 277 2.95 -3.44 -16.84
N THR A 278 3.58 -4.60 -16.63
CA THR A 278 5.00 -4.66 -16.30
C THR A 278 5.86 -4.43 -17.54
N SER A 279 7.02 -3.83 -17.35
CA SER A 279 8.07 -3.73 -18.37
C SER A 279 8.98 -4.96 -18.34
N GLY A 280 9.73 -5.18 -19.42
CA GLY A 280 10.81 -6.16 -19.45
C GLY A 280 12.07 -5.74 -18.69
N ILE A 281 12.10 -4.54 -18.08
CA ILE A 281 13.28 -3.90 -17.51
C ILE A 281 13.27 -3.96 -15.98
N THR A 282 12.14 -3.67 -15.35
CA THR A 282 12.07 -3.47 -13.89
C THR A 282 12.34 -4.75 -13.11
N ALA A 283 11.76 -5.88 -13.49
CA ALA A 283 12.00 -7.14 -12.79
C ALA A 283 13.49 -7.55 -12.76
N PRO A 284 14.25 -7.52 -13.88
CA PRO A 284 15.69 -7.72 -13.86
C PRO A 284 16.45 -6.73 -12.97
N CYS A 285 16.03 -5.45 -12.92
CA CYS A 285 16.65 -4.45 -12.04
C CYS A 285 16.41 -4.79 -10.57
N ILE A 286 15.18 -5.14 -10.18
CA ILE A 286 14.84 -5.58 -8.82
C ILE A 286 15.67 -6.82 -8.44
N CYS A 287 15.72 -7.85 -9.31
CA CYS A 287 16.51 -9.06 -9.06
C CYS A 287 17.99 -8.75 -8.84
N ARG A 288 18.57 -7.85 -9.66
CA ARG A 288 19.95 -7.41 -9.47
C ARG A 288 20.16 -6.71 -8.13
N GLY A 289 19.21 -5.86 -7.72
CA GLY A 289 19.21 -5.22 -6.40
C GLY A 289 19.19 -6.26 -5.29
N ILE A 290 18.24 -7.21 -5.35
CA ILE A 290 18.10 -8.28 -4.36
C ILE A 290 19.40 -9.09 -4.22
N MET A 291 19.97 -9.55 -5.33
CA MET A 291 21.20 -10.36 -5.30
C MET A 291 22.40 -9.65 -4.67
N LYS A 292 22.48 -8.31 -4.78
CA LYS A 292 23.51 -7.51 -4.11
C LYS A 292 23.38 -7.52 -2.59
N TYR A 293 22.14 -7.57 -2.08
CA TYR A 293 21.87 -7.45 -0.64
C TYR A 293 21.57 -8.79 0.02
N ILE A 294 20.99 -9.75 -0.73
CA ILE A 294 20.63 -11.08 -0.25
C ILE A 294 21.18 -12.13 -1.24
N PRO A 295 22.49 -12.41 -1.25
CA PRO A 295 23.10 -13.31 -2.24
C PRO A 295 22.50 -14.71 -2.28
N LYS A 296 21.94 -15.20 -1.16
CA LYS A 296 21.29 -16.53 -1.08
C LYS A 296 20.06 -16.65 -1.99
N LEU A 297 19.45 -15.53 -2.39
CA LEU A 297 18.30 -15.53 -3.31
C LEU A 297 18.68 -15.50 -4.79
N ALA A 298 19.97 -15.64 -5.13
CA ALA A 298 20.41 -15.60 -6.53
C ALA A 298 19.76 -16.66 -7.43
N ASN A 299 19.35 -17.79 -6.85
CA ASN A 299 18.71 -18.90 -7.57
C ASN A 299 17.19 -19.01 -7.35
N ALA A 300 16.60 -18.10 -6.58
CA ALA A 300 15.15 -18.08 -6.38
C ALA A 300 14.43 -17.77 -7.71
N LYS A 301 13.39 -18.55 -8.00
CA LYS A 301 12.65 -18.40 -9.26
C LYS A 301 11.52 -17.39 -9.11
N ILE A 302 11.40 -16.52 -10.11
CA ILE A 302 10.29 -15.56 -10.17
C ILE A 302 9.06 -16.29 -10.71
N VAL A 303 7.98 -16.25 -9.95
CA VAL A 303 6.70 -16.86 -10.30
C VAL A 303 5.80 -15.87 -11.04
N ARG A 304 5.83 -14.59 -10.62
CA ARG A 304 4.96 -13.56 -11.18
C ARG A 304 5.57 -12.17 -11.02
N THR A 305 5.27 -11.31 -11.99
CA THR A 305 5.46 -9.86 -11.92
C THR A 305 4.11 -9.16 -12.08
N TRP A 306 3.97 -7.97 -11.50
CA TRP A 306 2.81 -7.10 -11.67
C TRP A 306 3.19 -5.64 -11.49
N ALA A 307 2.27 -4.75 -11.88
CA ALA A 307 2.43 -3.30 -11.67
C ALA A 307 1.19 -2.71 -11.03
N GLY A 308 1.37 -1.61 -10.31
CA GLY A 308 0.30 -0.83 -9.69
C GLY A 308 0.62 0.65 -9.70
N TYR A 309 -0.41 1.49 -9.80
CA TYR A 309 -0.24 2.92 -9.63
C TYR A 309 -0.11 3.28 -8.15
N GLU A 310 0.91 4.07 -7.84
CA GLU A 310 1.05 4.78 -6.58
C GLU A 310 0.58 6.23 -6.79
N ASP A 311 -0.25 6.70 -5.86
CA ASP A 311 -0.78 8.06 -5.89
C ASP A 311 0.15 8.95 -5.08
N VAL A 312 0.70 9.99 -5.72
CA VAL A 312 1.60 10.97 -5.12
C VAL A 312 0.90 12.33 -5.04
N CYS A 313 0.74 12.85 -3.82
CA CYS A 313 0.09 14.14 -3.53
C CYS A 313 1.05 15.16 -2.95
#